data_0cf3566c8167c0f7710891883bc1e9ee
#
_entry.id   0cf3566c8167c0f7710891883bc1e9ee
#
_cell.length_a   1.000
_cell.length_b   1.000
_cell.length_c   1.000
_cell.angle_alpha   90.00
_cell.angle_beta   90.00
_cell.angle_gamma   90.00
#
_symmetry.space_group_name_H-M   'P 1'
#
loop_
_entity.id
_entity.type
_entity.pdbx_description
1 polymer ?
#
loop_
_entity_poly.entity_id
_entity_poly.type
_entity_poly.pdbx_seq_one_letter_code
_entity_poly.pdbx_strand_id
1 'polypeptide(L)'
;MKIAVYAIAKDEEKFVDRWYETAKEADYVCVLDTGSADKTVDKLKSYNCIVKTKIIQPWRFDVARNESLKIIPEDADVLVCLDLDEIIQPGWAEIIRKNFHGTRGRYLYVWSHESYGRDGVSFNADKIPVSYTHLRAH
;
A
#
# COMPACT_ATOMS: atom_id res chain seq x y z
N MET A 1 1.51 16.40 -9.44
CA MET A 1 1.76 15.68 -8.18
C MET A 1 1.77 14.18 -8.45
N LYS A 2 2.81 13.51 -7.97
CA LYS A 2 2.96 12.06 -8.12
C LYS A 2 2.65 11.36 -6.81
N ILE A 3 1.75 10.40 -6.86
CA ILE A 3 1.35 9.59 -5.70
C ILE A 3 1.95 8.20 -5.87
N ALA A 4 2.59 7.68 -4.83
CA ALA A 4 3.09 6.31 -4.79
C ALA A 4 2.40 5.52 -3.69
N VAL A 5 1.91 4.34 -4.04
CA VAL A 5 1.51 3.33 -3.07
C VAL A 5 2.70 2.43 -2.82
N TYR A 6 2.97 2.10 -1.56
CA TYR A 6 4.03 1.18 -1.21
C TYR A 6 3.57 0.15 -0.18
N ALA A 7 4.13 -1.02 -0.26
CA ALA A 7 3.77 -2.14 0.60
C ALA A 7 4.95 -3.10 0.79
N ILE A 8 4.83 -3.93 1.80
CA ILE A 8 5.67 -5.10 2.03
C ILE A 8 4.80 -6.33 1.76
N ALA A 9 5.35 -7.34 1.11
CA ALA A 9 4.60 -8.55 0.80
C ALA A 9 5.41 -9.81 1.09
N LYS A 10 4.72 -10.85 1.53
CA LYS A 10 5.24 -12.20 1.60
C LYS A 10 4.08 -13.20 1.52
N ASP A 11 4.10 -14.03 0.45
CA ASP A 11 3.11 -15.09 0.24
C ASP A 11 1.65 -14.58 0.29
N GLU A 12 1.38 -13.54 -0.49
CA GLU A 12 0.07 -12.89 -0.53
C GLU A 12 -0.57 -12.89 -1.92
N GLU A 13 -0.27 -13.90 -2.75
CA GLU A 13 -0.77 -13.95 -4.13
C GLU A 13 -2.29 -13.83 -4.23
N LYS A 14 -3.03 -14.35 -3.26
CA LYS A 14 -4.50 -14.30 -3.26
C LYS A 14 -5.08 -12.88 -3.12
N PHE A 15 -4.28 -11.93 -2.64
CA PHE A 15 -4.72 -10.56 -2.43
C PHE A 15 -4.30 -9.62 -3.55
N VAL A 16 -3.34 -10.01 -4.40
CA VAL A 16 -2.71 -9.10 -5.37
C VAL A 16 -3.73 -8.46 -6.30
N ASP A 17 -4.61 -9.26 -6.89
CA ASP A 17 -5.56 -8.73 -7.89
C ASP A 17 -6.50 -7.70 -7.27
N ARG A 18 -7.06 -8.01 -6.11
CA ARG A 18 -7.97 -7.13 -5.39
C ARG A 18 -7.28 -5.85 -4.93
N TRP A 19 -6.08 -6.00 -4.38
CA TRP A 19 -5.28 -4.87 -3.91
C TRP A 19 -4.91 -3.94 -5.08
N TYR A 20 -4.44 -4.51 -6.18
CA TYR A 20 -4.02 -3.71 -7.33
C TYR A 20 -5.18 -2.90 -7.93
N GLU A 21 -6.39 -3.44 -7.93
CA GLU A 21 -7.56 -2.69 -8.41
C GLU A 21 -7.75 -1.36 -7.68
N THR A 22 -7.37 -1.28 -6.42
CA THR A 22 -7.45 -0.05 -5.65
C THR A 22 -6.15 0.76 -5.70
N ALA A 23 -5.01 0.09 -5.71
CA ALA A 23 -3.70 0.76 -5.72
C ALA A 23 -3.36 1.42 -7.06
N LYS A 24 -3.93 0.93 -8.16
CA LYS A 24 -3.60 1.41 -9.52
C LYS A 24 -3.97 2.87 -9.78
N GLU A 25 -4.75 3.50 -8.93
CA GLU A 25 -5.02 4.93 -9.02
C GLU A 25 -3.76 5.77 -8.76
N ALA A 26 -2.77 5.21 -8.10
CA ALA A 26 -1.49 5.87 -7.87
C ALA A 26 -0.66 5.94 -9.16
N ASP A 27 0.25 6.91 -9.21
CA ASP A 27 1.21 7.00 -10.31
C ASP A 27 2.27 5.90 -10.24
N TYR A 28 2.65 5.50 -9.03
CA TYR A 28 3.60 4.41 -8.78
C TYR A 28 3.01 3.41 -7.80
N VAL A 29 3.19 2.13 -8.10
CA VAL A 29 2.80 1.04 -7.20
C VAL A 29 4.05 0.23 -6.92
N CYS A 30 4.52 0.25 -5.68
CA CYS A 30 5.80 -0.28 -5.26
C CYS A 30 5.63 -1.34 -4.19
N VAL A 31 6.26 -2.49 -4.35
CA VAL A 31 6.18 -3.58 -3.37
C VAL A 31 7.56 -4.12 -3.08
N LEU A 32 7.91 -4.19 -1.81
CA LEU A 32 9.06 -4.93 -1.35
C LEU A 32 8.62 -6.34 -0.99
N ASP A 33 9.08 -7.31 -1.77
CA ASP A 33 8.87 -8.72 -1.46
C ASP A 33 9.95 -9.18 -0.48
N THR A 34 9.55 -9.84 0.60
CA THR A 34 10.48 -10.28 1.64
C THR A 34 10.77 -11.77 1.59
N GLY A 35 10.50 -12.40 0.46
CA GLY A 35 10.84 -13.81 0.23
C GLY A 35 9.63 -14.69 -0.01
N SER A 36 8.71 -14.26 -0.89
CA SER A 36 7.56 -15.08 -1.25
C SER A 36 7.98 -16.35 -1.97
N ALA A 37 7.35 -17.46 -1.58
CA ALA A 37 7.52 -18.75 -2.24
C ALA A 37 6.41 -19.01 -3.26
N ASP A 38 5.33 -18.26 -3.22
CA ASP A 38 4.19 -18.37 -4.12
C ASP A 38 4.35 -17.43 -5.35
N LYS A 39 3.26 -17.15 -6.04
CA LYS A 39 3.25 -16.32 -7.25
C LYS A 39 3.04 -14.83 -6.98
N THR A 40 3.24 -14.37 -5.75
CA THR A 40 3.08 -12.95 -5.39
C THR A 40 3.89 -12.05 -6.31
N VAL A 41 5.18 -12.31 -6.46
CA VAL A 41 6.08 -11.48 -7.28
C VAL A 41 5.67 -11.52 -8.75
N ASP A 42 5.37 -12.70 -9.29
CA ASP A 42 4.98 -12.85 -10.69
C ASP A 42 3.71 -12.06 -11.00
N LYS A 43 2.71 -12.12 -10.13
CA LYS A 43 1.48 -11.36 -10.29
C LYS A 43 1.72 -9.86 -10.24
N LEU A 44 2.50 -9.39 -9.27
CA LEU A 44 2.83 -7.97 -9.16
C LEU A 44 3.55 -7.46 -10.39
N LYS A 45 4.51 -8.23 -10.91
CA LYS A 45 5.22 -7.87 -12.14
C LYS A 45 4.31 -7.86 -13.36
N SER A 46 3.31 -8.73 -13.40
CA SER A 46 2.34 -8.75 -14.51
C SER A 46 1.51 -7.47 -14.57
N TYR A 47 1.34 -6.79 -13.45
CA TYR A 47 0.68 -5.48 -13.39
C TYR A 47 1.65 -4.31 -13.57
N ASN A 48 2.92 -4.58 -13.88
CA ASN A 48 3.96 -3.57 -14.02
C ASN A 48 4.25 -2.79 -12.73
N CYS A 49 4.03 -3.41 -11.57
CA CYS A 49 4.44 -2.83 -10.30
C CYS A 49 5.96 -2.78 -10.20
N ILE A 50 6.46 -1.80 -9.46
CA ILE A 50 7.87 -1.76 -9.09
C ILE A 50 8.07 -2.75 -7.95
N VAL A 51 8.77 -3.85 -8.20
CA VAL A 51 8.96 -4.93 -7.22
C VAL A 51 10.44 -5.16 -7.01
N LYS A 52 10.83 -5.23 -5.74
CA LYS A 52 12.17 -5.69 -5.35
C LYS A 52 12.03 -6.73 -4.26
N THR A 53 12.93 -7.71 -4.25
CA THR A 53 12.96 -8.74 -3.23
C THR A 53 14.16 -8.53 -2.33
N LYS A 54 13.93 -8.56 -1.02
CA LYS A 54 14.99 -8.49 -0.03
C LYS A 54 14.60 -9.33 1.19
N ILE A 55 15.44 -10.32 1.49
CA ILE A 55 15.26 -11.13 2.70
C ILE A 55 15.76 -10.35 3.91
N ILE A 56 14.91 -10.24 4.92
CA ILE A 56 15.22 -9.53 6.17
C ILE A 56 15.42 -10.58 7.27
N GLN A 57 16.67 -10.75 7.71
CA GLN A 57 17.01 -11.73 8.76
C GLN A 57 17.99 -11.14 9.75
N PRO A 58 17.71 -11.25 11.08
CA PRO A 58 16.43 -11.73 11.61
C PRO A 58 15.29 -10.79 11.21
N TRP A 59 14.06 -11.28 11.22
CA TRP A 59 12.92 -10.46 10.81
C TRP A 59 12.77 -9.24 11.72
N ARG A 60 12.70 -8.08 11.09
CA ARG A 60 12.39 -6.81 11.74
C ARG A 60 11.48 -6.01 10.84
N PHE A 61 10.30 -5.73 11.34
CA PHE A 61 9.29 -5.00 10.58
C PHE A 61 9.75 -3.57 10.21
N ASP A 62 10.42 -2.90 11.14
CA ASP A 62 10.94 -1.54 10.92
C ASP A 62 11.99 -1.51 9.81
N VAL A 63 12.86 -2.49 9.75
CA VAL A 63 13.87 -2.61 8.69
C VAL A 63 13.18 -2.83 7.34
N ALA A 64 12.22 -3.76 7.29
CA ALA A 64 11.48 -4.05 6.06
C ALA A 64 10.73 -2.79 5.57
N ARG A 65 10.09 -2.06 6.47
CA ARG A 65 9.36 -0.84 6.10
C ARG A 65 10.31 0.23 5.57
N ASN A 66 11.47 0.40 6.19
CA ASN A 66 12.47 1.34 5.70
C ASN A 66 13.03 0.94 4.33
N GLU A 67 13.26 -0.34 4.10
CA GLU A 67 13.70 -0.82 2.79
C GLU A 67 12.63 -0.62 1.73
N SER A 68 11.35 -0.76 2.09
CA SER A 68 10.26 -0.51 1.14
C SER A 68 10.18 0.95 0.68
N LEU A 69 10.60 1.88 1.51
CA LEU A 69 10.65 3.30 1.14
C LEU A 69 11.74 3.58 0.12
N LYS A 70 12.82 2.79 0.09
CA LYS A 70 13.95 3.02 -0.81
C LYS A 70 13.64 2.68 -2.27
N ILE A 71 12.64 1.87 -2.52
CA ILE A 71 12.27 1.48 -3.88
C ILE A 71 11.33 2.47 -4.57
N ILE A 72 10.84 3.45 -3.82
CA ILE A 72 9.90 4.45 -4.34
C ILE A 72 10.66 5.49 -5.16
N PRO A 73 10.19 5.83 -6.38
CA PRO A 73 10.83 6.88 -7.18
C PRO A 73 10.94 8.21 -6.45
N GLU A 74 12.05 8.91 -6.67
CA GLU A 74 12.37 10.17 -5.96
C GLU A 74 11.37 11.29 -6.25
N ASP A 75 10.70 11.26 -7.39
CA ASP A 75 9.72 12.29 -7.76
C ASP A 75 8.33 12.07 -7.18
N ALA A 76 8.15 11.03 -6.37
CA ALA A 76 6.89 10.83 -5.66
C ALA A 76 6.71 11.90 -4.58
N ASP A 77 5.59 12.58 -4.62
CA ASP A 77 5.26 13.67 -3.69
C ASP A 77 4.51 13.16 -2.47
N VAL A 78 3.63 12.18 -2.68
CA VAL A 78 2.78 11.60 -1.63
C VAL A 78 3.02 10.10 -1.59
N LEU A 79 3.26 9.59 -0.40
CA LEU A 79 3.49 8.16 -0.18
C LEU A 79 2.33 7.58 0.62
N VAL A 80 1.67 6.58 0.05
CA VAL A 80 0.54 5.92 0.68
C VAL A 80 0.94 4.49 1.04
N CYS A 81 0.93 4.19 2.32
CA CYS A 81 1.19 2.83 2.80
C CYS A 81 -0.10 2.02 2.75
N LEU A 82 -0.14 0.99 1.92
CA LEU A 82 -1.31 0.14 1.76
C LEU A 82 -0.86 -1.31 1.62
N ASP A 83 -1.06 -2.09 2.67
CA ASP A 83 -0.68 -3.51 2.65
C ASP A 83 -1.59 -4.32 1.71
N LEU A 84 -1.10 -5.47 1.24
CA LEU A 84 -1.79 -6.22 0.20
C LEU A 84 -3.14 -6.80 0.64
N ASP A 85 -3.33 -7.02 1.93
CA ASP A 85 -4.61 -7.47 2.49
C ASP A 85 -5.60 -6.33 2.72
N GLU A 86 -5.21 -5.09 2.44
CA GLU A 86 -6.04 -3.92 2.57
C GLU A 86 -6.55 -3.45 1.20
N ILE A 87 -7.68 -2.79 1.20
CA ILE A 87 -8.21 -2.08 0.04
C ILE A 87 -8.58 -0.67 0.45
N ILE A 88 -8.42 0.26 -0.48
CA ILE A 88 -8.78 1.65 -0.27
C ILE A 88 -9.95 2.01 -1.18
N GLN A 89 -10.83 2.87 -0.71
CA GLN A 89 -12.04 3.22 -1.44
C GLN A 89 -11.73 3.85 -2.79
N PRO A 90 -12.45 3.48 -3.87
CA PRO A 90 -12.25 4.10 -5.19
C PRO A 90 -12.38 5.61 -5.16
N GLY A 91 -11.54 6.29 -5.94
CA GLY A 91 -11.51 7.75 -5.97
C GLY A 91 -10.54 8.38 -4.96
N TRP A 92 -9.85 7.59 -4.18
CA TRP A 92 -8.94 8.09 -3.14
C TRP A 92 -7.81 8.97 -3.68
N ALA A 93 -7.26 8.62 -4.82
CA ALA A 93 -6.15 9.39 -5.38
C ALA A 93 -6.59 10.80 -5.79
N GLU A 94 -7.79 10.93 -6.34
CA GLU A 94 -8.35 12.23 -6.69
C GLU A 94 -8.61 13.09 -5.45
N ILE A 95 -9.08 12.47 -4.37
CA ILE A 95 -9.30 13.16 -3.10
C ILE A 95 -7.98 13.72 -2.58
N ILE A 96 -6.90 12.94 -2.64
CA ILE A 96 -5.57 13.40 -2.24
C ILE A 96 -5.13 14.57 -3.14
N ARG A 97 -5.29 14.46 -4.45
CA ARG A 97 -4.89 15.50 -5.39
C ARG A 97 -5.63 16.81 -5.17
N LYS A 98 -6.91 16.74 -4.82
CA LYS A 98 -7.72 17.94 -4.55
C LYS A 98 -7.38 18.61 -3.23
N ASN A 99 -6.98 17.84 -2.22
CA ASN A 99 -6.79 18.33 -0.87
C ASN A 99 -5.34 18.54 -0.46
N PHE A 100 -4.39 18.18 -1.32
CA PHE A 100 -2.98 18.37 -1.05
C PHE A 100 -2.55 19.76 -1.48
N HIS A 101 -1.97 20.51 -0.56
CA HIS A 101 -1.57 21.92 -0.77
C HIS A 101 -0.05 22.14 -0.72
N GLY A 102 0.75 21.12 -0.97
CA GLY A 102 2.20 21.25 -1.12
C GLY A 102 2.99 21.46 0.17
N THR A 103 2.38 21.30 1.33
CA THR A 103 3.05 21.41 2.60
C THR A 103 3.44 20.04 3.15
N ARG A 104 4.48 20.01 3.97
CA ARG A 104 4.82 18.78 4.69
C ARG A 104 3.74 18.47 5.70
N GLY A 105 3.33 17.22 5.75
CA GLY A 105 2.36 16.79 6.71
C GLY A 105 2.14 15.29 6.67
N ARG A 106 1.31 14.85 7.57
CA ARG A 106 0.88 13.47 7.65
C ARG A 106 -0.63 13.46 7.63
N TYR A 107 -1.19 12.75 6.66
CA TYR A 107 -2.62 12.57 6.58
C TYR A 107 -2.99 11.21 7.15
N LEU A 108 -3.92 11.21 8.08
CA LEU A 108 -4.51 10.00 8.59
C LEU A 108 -5.78 9.72 7.80
N TYR A 109 -5.90 8.54 7.29
CA TYR A 109 -7.19 8.08 6.82
C TYR A 109 -7.75 7.06 7.80
N VAL A 110 -9.07 7.03 7.83
CA VAL A 110 -9.77 6.15 8.75
C VAL A 110 -9.98 4.81 8.07
N TRP A 111 -9.50 3.78 8.73
CA TRP A 111 -9.67 2.42 8.29
C TRP A 111 -10.98 1.88 8.84
N SER A 112 -11.82 1.41 7.93
CA SER A 112 -13.08 0.77 8.31
C SER A 112 -12.92 -0.73 8.13
N HIS A 113 -12.95 -1.45 9.23
CA HIS A 113 -12.83 -2.89 9.20
C HIS A 113 -14.18 -3.51 8.92
N GLU A 114 -14.27 -4.26 7.84
CA GLU A 114 -15.44 -5.05 7.51
C GLU A 114 -15.11 -6.53 7.70
N SER A 115 -15.96 -7.23 8.42
CA SER A 115 -15.85 -8.66 8.58
C SER A 115 -17.11 -9.32 8.07
N TYR A 116 -16.96 -10.50 7.50
CA TYR A 116 -18.09 -11.31 7.09
C TYR A 116 -18.31 -12.40 8.12
N GLY A 117 -19.52 -12.46 8.65
CA GLY A 117 -19.93 -13.53 9.56
C GLY A 117 -20.02 -14.88 8.82
N ARG A 118 -20.29 -15.94 9.58
CA ARG A 118 -20.40 -17.29 9.03
C ARG A 118 -21.54 -17.45 8.02
N ASP A 119 -22.53 -16.58 8.10
CA ASP A 119 -23.67 -16.48 7.18
C ASP A 119 -23.38 -15.62 5.97
N GLY A 120 -22.19 -15.06 5.86
CA GLY A 120 -21.82 -14.16 4.77
C GLY A 120 -22.31 -12.73 4.94
N VAL A 121 -22.91 -12.40 6.08
CA VAL A 121 -23.35 -11.03 6.33
C VAL A 121 -22.16 -10.17 6.73
N SER A 122 -22.00 -9.07 6.01
CA SER A 122 -20.98 -8.07 6.30
C SER A 122 -21.40 -7.18 7.46
N PHE A 123 -20.47 -6.85 8.34
CA PHE A 123 -20.68 -5.83 9.35
C PHE A 123 -19.47 -4.93 9.46
N ASN A 124 -19.70 -3.66 9.76
CA ASN A 124 -18.63 -2.70 9.98
C ASN A 124 -18.23 -2.71 11.46
N ALA A 125 -16.95 -2.91 11.70
CA ALA A 125 -16.36 -2.65 12.98
C ALA A 125 -16.12 -1.14 13.15
N ASP A 126 -15.68 -0.72 14.32
CA ASP A 126 -15.38 0.68 14.59
C ASP A 126 -14.32 1.20 13.62
N LYS A 127 -14.44 2.46 13.26
CA LYS A 127 -13.46 3.13 12.42
C LYS A 127 -12.18 3.35 13.20
N ILE A 128 -11.09 2.82 12.68
CA ILE A 128 -9.79 2.87 13.32
C ILE A 128 -8.81 3.55 12.37
N PRO A 129 -8.05 4.55 12.83
CA PRO A 129 -6.95 5.07 12.02
C PRO A 129 -5.82 4.05 11.98
N VAL A 130 -5.51 3.52 10.78
CA VAL A 130 -4.51 2.47 10.62
C VAL A 130 -3.32 2.87 9.78
N SER A 131 -3.43 3.92 9.00
CA SER A 131 -2.37 4.26 8.07
C SER A 131 -2.27 5.75 7.85
N TYR A 132 -1.17 6.16 7.25
CA TYR A 132 -0.92 7.56 6.94
C TYR A 132 -0.43 7.73 5.52
N THR A 133 -0.72 8.91 5.00
CA THR A 133 -0.04 9.42 3.83
C THR A 133 1.13 10.26 4.29
N HIS A 134 2.32 9.96 3.77
CA HIS A 134 3.51 10.74 4.08
C HIS A 134 3.81 11.69 2.93
N LEU A 135 4.05 12.93 3.27
CA LEU A 135 4.51 13.92 2.31
C LEU A 135 6.04 13.92 2.27
N ARG A 136 6.60 13.70 1.11
CA ARG A 136 8.03 13.88 0.91
C ARG A 136 8.34 15.35 0.80
N ALA A 137 9.45 15.71 1.41
CA ALA A 137 10.03 17.01 1.16
C ALA A 137 10.94 16.95 -0.06
N HIS A 138 10.82 17.90 -0.88
CA HIS A 138 11.74 18.16 -1.96
C HIS A 138 12.65 19.32 -1.61
#